data_53f017bd30ba40d61c690cf8a66903a5
#
_entry.id   53f017bd30ba40d61c690cf8a66903a5
#
_cell.length_a   1.000
_cell.length_b   1.000
_cell.length_c   1.000
_cell.angle_alpha   90.00
_cell.angle_beta   90.00
_cell.angle_gamma   90.00
#
_symmetry.space_group_name_H-M   'P 1'
#
loop_
_entity.id
_entity.type
_entity.pdbx_description
1 polymer ?
#
loop_
_entity_poly.entity_id
_entity_poly.type
_entity_poly.pdbx_seq_one_letter_code
_entity_poly.pdbx_strand_id
1 'polypeptide(L)'
;MSASLGILMLTATLAAAEPNVTLNQLQKNCEKLAAETFNRETPDDEDRVDYRARYNDRLNKCFYEETYISPTPRGINVWVYLSDILENRIYGGFHRSTNIGLFYCNLEDKECSSEAEWNELVKPYMED
;
A
#
# COMPACT_ATOMS: atom_id res chain seq x y z
N MET A 1 63.91 19.55 20.46
CA MET A 1 62.81 18.91 21.24
C MET A 1 61.52 19.03 20.46
N SER A 2 61.18 18.00 19.72
CA SER A 2 59.96 17.98 18.95
C SER A 2 58.95 17.05 19.65
N ALA A 3 57.92 17.63 20.20
CA ALA A 3 56.81 16.86 20.71
C ALA A 3 55.85 16.56 19.54
N SER A 4 55.88 15.34 19.06
CA SER A 4 54.86 14.85 18.13
C SER A 4 53.58 14.55 18.90
N LEU A 5 52.58 15.41 18.77
CA LEU A 5 51.23 15.09 19.18
C LEU A 5 50.62 14.17 18.12
N GLY A 6 50.57 12.88 18.44
CA GLY A 6 49.83 11.93 17.67
C GLY A 6 48.34 12.18 17.90
N ILE A 7 47.66 12.70 16.89
CA ILE A 7 46.19 12.77 16.89
C ILE A 7 45.69 11.38 16.59
N LEU A 8 45.23 10.70 17.66
CA LEU A 8 44.44 9.47 17.51
C LEU A 8 43.08 9.86 16.96
N MET A 9 42.89 9.70 15.66
CA MET A 9 41.54 9.75 15.10
C MET A 9 40.82 8.47 15.47
N LEU A 10 39.98 8.54 16.52
CA LEU A 10 39.01 7.52 16.78
C LEU A 10 37.91 7.67 15.73
N THR A 11 38.03 6.91 14.66
CA THR A 11 36.87 6.69 13.78
C THR A 11 35.95 5.71 14.48
N ALA A 12 35.00 6.23 15.24
CA ALA A 12 33.88 5.44 15.71
C ALA A 12 33.04 5.11 14.47
N THR A 13 33.26 3.99 13.85
CA THR A 13 32.30 3.39 12.94
C THR A 13 31.15 2.91 13.80
N LEU A 14 30.13 3.74 13.93
CA LEU A 14 28.83 3.28 14.35
C LEU A 14 28.33 2.36 13.23
N ALA A 15 28.67 1.08 13.33
CA ALA A 15 27.89 0.05 12.67
C ALA A 15 26.53 0.07 13.38
N ALA A 16 25.60 0.88 12.86
CA ALA A 16 24.21 0.72 13.21
C ALA A 16 23.85 -0.70 12.76
N ALA A 17 23.82 -1.63 13.71
CA ALA A 17 23.19 -2.92 13.51
C ALA A 17 21.74 -2.58 13.25
N GLU A 18 21.36 -2.45 11.97
CA GLU A 18 19.96 -2.43 11.61
C GLU A 18 19.35 -3.72 12.16
N PRO A 19 18.28 -3.61 13.00
CA PRO A 19 17.62 -4.81 13.46
C PRO A 19 17.24 -5.62 12.23
N ASN A 20 17.63 -6.90 12.19
CA ASN A 20 17.22 -7.83 11.13
C ASN A 20 15.70 -7.97 11.18
N VAL A 21 15.01 -7.06 10.47
CA VAL A 21 13.56 -7.11 10.34
C VAL A 21 13.25 -8.20 9.34
N THR A 22 12.60 -9.26 9.82
CA THR A 22 12.20 -10.37 8.97
C THR A 22 11.05 -9.95 8.05
N LEU A 23 10.90 -10.65 6.93
CA LEU A 23 9.76 -10.45 6.03
C LEU A 23 8.41 -10.60 6.76
N ASN A 24 8.32 -11.57 7.68
CA ASN A 24 7.12 -11.76 8.51
C ASN A 24 6.84 -10.53 9.39
N GLN A 25 7.86 -9.91 9.95
CA GLN A 25 7.73 -8.69 10.74
C GLN A 25 7.25 -7.52 9.88
N LEU A 26 7.80 -7.36 8.68
CA LEU A 26 7.40 -6.32 7.73
C LEU A 26 5.94 -6.50 7.29
N GLN A 27 5.52 -7.75 7.05
CA GLN A 27 4.13 -8.06 6.71
C GLN A 27 3.19 -7.71 7.87
N LYS A 28 3.54 -8.06 9.11
CA LYS A 28 2.73 -7.71 10.30
C LYS A 28 2.64 -6.21 10.50
N ASN A 29 3.74 -5.49 10.30
CA ASN A 29 3.76 -4.03 10.42
C ASN A 29 2.87 -3.38 9.35
N CYS A 30 2.90 -3.90 8.13
CA CYS A 30 2.06 -3.46 7.02
C CYS A 30 0.57 -3.67 7.34
N GLU A 31 0.20 -4.85 7.80
CA GLU A 31 -1.18 -5.17 8.21
C GLU A 31 -1.68 -4.28 9.33
N LYS A 32 -0.84 -4.03 10.33
CA LYS A 32 -1.17 -3.14 11.44
C LYS A 32 -1.42 -1.71 10.97
N LEU A 33 -0.53 -1.19 10.12
CA LEU A 33 -0.67 0.15 9.54
C LEU A 33 -1.93 0.26 8.70
N ALA A 34 -2.24 -0.78 7.92
CA ALA A 34 -3.45 -0.84 7.11
C ALA A 34 -4.71 -0.81 7.97
N ALA A 35 -4.75 -1.59 9.04
CA ALA A 35 -5.87 -1.60 9.97
C ALA A 35 -6.07 -0.23 10.64
N GLU A 36 -5.01 0.40 11.08
CA GLU A 36 -5.05 1.74 11.66
C GLU A 36 -5.54 2.79 10.65
N THR A 37 -5.06 2.70 9.41
CA THR A 37 -5.48 3.58 8.31
C THR A 37 -6.96 3.42 8.00
N PHE A 38 -7.44 2.20 7.88
CA PHE A 38 -8.83 1.89 7.63
C PHE A 38 -9.74 2.45 8.73
N ASN A 39 -9.39 2.22 9.98
CA ASN A 39 -10.21 2.65 11.12
C ASN A 39 -10.20 4.17 11.33
N ARG A 40 -9.08 4.83 11.02
CA ARG A 40 -8.92 6.27 11.21
C ARG A 40 -9.66 7.08 10.16
N GLU A 41 -9.58 6.67 8.89
CA GLU A 41 -10.08 7.49 7.78
C GLU A 41 -11.60 7.58 7.74
N THR A 42 -12.31 6.52 8.13
CA THR A 42 -13.78 6.54 8.08
C THR A 42 -14.42 5.59 9.09
N PRO A 43 -14.32 5.88 10.41
CA PRO A 43 -14.93 5.02 11.41
C PRO A 43 -16.47 4.91 11.28
N ASP A 44 -17.10 5.91 10.65
CA ASP A 44 -18.55 6.00 10.48
C ASP A 44 -19.00 5.94 9.01
N ASP A 45 -18.09 5.62 8.09
CA ASP A 45 -18.42 5.54 6.66
C ASP A 45 -19.02 4.18 6.32
N GLU A 46 -20.35 4.14 6.18
CA GLU A 46 -21.12 2.94 5.84
C GLU A 46 -20.81 2.41 4.43
N ASP A 47 -20.22 3.24 3.56
CA ASP A 47 -19.88 2.86 2.19
C ASP A 47 -18.58 2.07 2.09
N ARG A 48 -17.76 2.05 3.15
CA ARG A 48 -16.52 1.30 3.16
C ARG A 48 -16.77 -0.12 3.62
N VAL A 49 -16.39 -1.10 2.80
CA VAL A 49 -16.73 -2.50 3.02
C VAL A 49 -15.53 -3.34 3.41
N ASP A 50 -14.38 -3.13 2.77
CA ASP A 50 -13.26 -4.04 2.98
C ASP A 50 -11.93 -3.41 2.58
N TYR A 51 -10.85 -4.02 3.08
CA TYR A 51 -9.50 -3.74 2.64
C TYR A 51 -8.65 -4.99 2.74
N ARG A 52 -7.56 -5.02 2.01
CA ARG A 52 -6.47 -5.98 2.19
C ARG A 52 -5.14 -5.27 2.07
N ALA A 53 -4.13 -5.80 2.73
CA ALA A 53 -2.80 -5.22 2.74
C ALA A 53 -1.73 -6.26 2.51
N ARG A 54 -0.70 -5.87 1.80
CA ARG A 54 0.44 -6.72 1.51
C ARG A 54 1.74 -5.93 1.53
N TYR A 55 2.69 -6.39 2.32
CA TYR A 55 4.06 -5.92 2.17
C TYR A 55 4.70 -6.64 0.99
N ASN A 56 5.13 -5.85 0.01
CA ASN A 56 5.83 -6.33 -1.17
C ASN A 56 7.32 -6.09 -0.97
N ASP A 57 8.09 -7.17 -0.72
CA ASP A 57 9.52 -7.08 -0.43
C ASP A 57 10.34 -6.71 -1.65
N ARG A 58 9.89 -7.10 -2.84
CA ARG A 58 10.55 -6.75 -4.10
C ARG A 58 10.53 -5.24 -4.35
N LEU A 59 9.43 -4.58 -4.03
CA LEU A 59 9.25 -3.14 -4.20
C LEU A 59 9.50 -2.35 -2.91
N ASN A 60 9.65 -3.03 -1.78
CA ASN A 60 9.79 -2.43 -0.45
C ASN A 60 8.66 -1.46 -0.12
N LYS A 61 7.43 -1.90 -0.32
CA LYS A 61 6.22 -1.08 -0.13
C LYS A 61 5.12 -1.85 0.57
N CYS A 62 4.31 -1.13 1.33
CA CYS A 62 3.09 -1.66 1.95
C CYS A 62 1.91 -1.27 1.09
N PHE A 63 1.43 -2.20 0.27
CA PHE A 63 0.28 -1.98 -0.58
C PHE A 63 -1.02 -2.22 0.17
N TYR A 64 -1.99 -1.38 -0.13
CA TYR A 64 -3.27 -1.33 0.52
C TYR A 64 -4.35 -1.17 -0.55
N GLU A 65 -5.23 -2.16 -0.65
CA GLU A 65 -6.36 -2.13 -1.58
C GLU A 65 -7.64 -1.95 -0.77
N GLU A 66 -8.34 -0.83 -1.00
CA GLU A 66 -9.62 -0.52 -0.38
C GLU A 66 -10.76 -0.74 -1.35
N THR A 67 -11.86 -1.29 -0.84
CA THR A 67 -13.10 -1.45 -1.59
C THR A 67 -14.22 -0.68 -0.91
N TYR A 68 -14.87 0.18 -1.68
CA TYR A 68 -16.04 0.93 -1.27
C TYR A 68 -17.24 0.44 -2.05
N ILE A 69 -18.33 0.20 -1.37
CA ILE A 69 -19.60 -0.15 -2.01
C ILE A 69 -20.66 0.85 -1.56
N SER A 70 -21.28 1.51 -2.52
CA SER A 70 -22.35 2.49 -2.27
C SER A 70 -23.62 2.05 -3.00
N PRO A 71 -24.62 1.55 -2.27
CA PRO A 71 -25.92 1.27 -2.86
C PRO A 71 -26.68 2.57 -3.15
N THR A 72 -27.27 2.63 -4.33
CA THR A 72 -28.13 3.73 -4.76
C THR A 72 -29.46 3.18 -5.26
N PRO A 73 -30.52 4.02 -5.40
CA PRO A 73 -31.78 3.56 -5.99
C PRO A 73 -31.65 3.01 -7.41
N ARG A 74 -30.55 3.36 -8.10
CA ARG A 74 -30.29 2.94 -9.49
C ARG A 74 -29.31 1.77 -9.60
N GLY A 75 -28.82 1.24 -8.48
CA GLY A 75 -27.87 0.14 -8.47
C GLY A 75 -26.75 0.34 -7.46
N ILE A 76 -25.73 -0.48 -7.57
CA ILE A 76 -24.59 -0.48 -6.66
C ILE A 76 -23.37 0.08 -7.37
N ASN A 77 -22.74 1.08 -6.76
CA ASN A 77 -21.43 1.58 -7.18
C ASN A 77 -20.34 0.88 -6.38
N VAL A 78 -19.28 0.48 -7.06
CA VAL A 78 -18.10 -0.12 -6.45
C VAL A 78 -16.87 0.66 -6.89
N TRP A 79 -16.07 1.11 -5.92
CA TRP A 79 -14.77 1.71 -6.13
C TRP A 79 -13.72 0.85 -5.47
N VAL A 80 -12.61 0.65 -6.16
CA VAL A 80 -11.44 -0.02 -5.61
C VAL A 80 -10.22 0.84 -5.89
N TYR A 81 -9.38 1.02 -4.87
CA TYR A 81 -8.15 1.79 -4.98
C TYR A 81 -6.97 0.99 -4.45
N LEU A 82 -5.87 1.02 -5.17
CA LEU A 82 -4.59 0.49 -4.71
C LEU A 82 -3.65 1.64 -4.38
N SER A 83 -3.11 1.63 -3.18
CA SER A 83 -2.16 2.64 -2.72
C SER A 83 -0.98 2.03 -1.97
N ASP A 84 0.11 2.77 -1.91
CA ASP A 84 1.18 2.55 -0.94
C ASP A 84 0.92 3.46 0.26
N ILE A 85 0.62 2.85 1.40
CA ILE A 85 0.25 3.62 2.60
C ILE A 85 1.45 4.22 3.33
N LEU A 86 2.67 3.74 3.09
CA LEU A 86 3.88 4.33 3.67
C LEU A 86 4.20 5.69 3.04
N GLU A 87 4.01 5.82 1.74
CA GLU A 87 4.23 7.06 0.99
C GLU A 87 2.94 7.83 0.71
N ASN A 88 1.80 7.28 1.08
CA ASN A 88 0.48 7.85 0.82
C ASN A 88 0.26 8.17 -0.67
N ARG A 89 0.61 7.21 -1.52
CA ARG A 89 0.52 7.34 -2.98
C ARG A 89 -0.52 6.37 -3.54
N ILE A 90 -1.46 6.89 -4.34
CA ILE A 90 -2.45 6.09 -5.06
C ILE A 90 -1.83 5.63 -6.38
N TYR A 91 -1.85 4.32 -6.61
CA TYR A 91 -1.34 3.69 -7.83
C TYR A 91 -2.40 3.55 -8.90
N GLY A 92 -3.64 3.40 -8.52
CA GLY A 92 -4.73 3.27 -9.45
C GLY A 92 -6.02 2.81 -8.79
N GLY A 93 -7.01 2.54 -9.62
CA GLY A 93 -8.29 2.07 -9.14
C GLY A 93 -9.25 1.73 -10.27
N PHE A 94 -10.41 1.24 -9.88
CA PHE A 94 -11.51 1.12 -10.80
C PHE A 94 -12.81 1.55 -10.14
N HIS A 95 -13.76 1.95 -10.99
CA HIS A 95 -15.10 2.29 -10.59
C HIS A 95 -16.09 1.67 -11.56
N ARG A 96 -17.04 0.92 -11.03
CA ARG A 96 -18.14 0.34 -11.81
C ARG A 96 -19.48 0.58 -11.13
N SER A 97 -20.54 0.56 -11.94
CA SER A 97 -21.93 0.53 -11.47
C SER A 97 -22.60 -0.70 -12.06
N THR A 98 -23.46 -1.34 -11.27
CA THR A 98 -24.21 -2.52 -11.72
C THR A 98 -25.13 -2.24 -12.90
N ASN A 99 -25.58 -0.98 -13.08
CA ASN A 99 -26.51 -0.60 -14.16
C ASN A 99 -25.82 -0.01 -15.40
N ILE A 100 -24.65 0.60 -15.22
CA ILE A 100 -23.99 1.34 -16.29
C ILE A 100 -22.74 0.62 -16.78
N GLY A 101 -22.13 -0.19 -15.92
CA GLY A 101 -20.89 -0.90 -16.22
C GLY A 101 -19.66 -0.16 -15.70
N LEU A 102 -18.54 -0.35 -16.36
CA LEU A 102 -17.26 0.20 -15.96
C LEU A 102 -17.14 1.67 -16.35
N PHE A 103 -16.84 2.54 -15.37
CA PHE A 103 -16.56 3.96 -15.61
C PHE A 103 -15.08 4.21 -15.90
N TYR A 104 -14.21 3.61 -15.10
CA TYR A 104 -12.77 3.64 -15.34
C TYR A 104 -12.09 2.44 -14.70
N CYS A 105 -10.93 2.10 -15.23
CA CYS A 105 -10.03 1.10 -14.68
C CYS A 105 -8.63 1.43 -15.13
N ASN A 106 -7.75 1.73 -14.20
CA ASN A 106 -6.34 1.99 -14.50
C ASN A 106 -5.45 1.64 -13.32
N LEU A 107 -4.23 1.23 -13.62
CA LEU A 107 -3.18 0.99 -12.64
C LEU A 107 -1.86 1.48 -13.23
N GLU A 108 -1.32 2.56 -12.64
CA GLU A 108 -0.18 3.31 -13.18
C GLU A 108 -0.48 3.76 -14.62
N ASP A 109 0.33 3.36 -15.60
CA ASP A 109 0.16 3.69 -17.01
C ASP A 109 -0.69 2.69 -17.80
N LYS A 110 -1.25 1.69 -17.11
CA LYS A 110 -2.05 0.63 -17.73
C LYS A 110 -3.53 0.86 -17.54
N GLU A 111 -4.29 0.71 -18.61
CA GLU A 111 -5.75 0.71 -18.58
C GLU A 111 -6.27 -0.73 -18.55
N CYS A 112 -7.44 -0.89 -17.96
CA CYS A 112 -8.16 -2.16 -17.92
C CYS A 112 -9.62 -1.95 -18.29
N SER A 113 -10.26 -2.99 -18.77
CA SER A 113 -11.64 -2.92 -19.24
C SER A 113 -12.61 -3.80 -18.46
N SER A 114 -12.12 -4.46 -17.39
CA SER A 114 -12.95 -5.31 -16.54
C SER A 114 -12.33 -5.47 -15.16
N GLU A 115 -13.15 -5.89 -14.21
CA GLU A 115 -12.68 -6.26 -12.87
C GLU A 115 -11.69 -7.43 -12.92
N ALA A 116 -11.90 -8.39 -13.82
CA ALA A 116 -10.96 -9.49 -14.01
C ALA A 116 -9.58 -9.00 -14.46
N GLU A 117 -9.52 -8.03 -15.37
CA GLU A 117 -8.25 -7.41 -15.78
C GLU A 117 -7.62 -6.61 -14.62
N TRP A 118 -8.41 -5.89 -13.83
CA TRP A 118 -7.92 -5.23 -12.63
C TRP A 118 -7.24 -6.22 -11.68
N ASN A 119 -7.89 -7.33 -11.40
CA ASN A 119 -7.34 -8.37 -10.53
C ASN A 119 -6.03 -8.94 -11.06
N GLU A 120 -5.87 -9.07 -12.37
CA GLU A 120 -4.60 -9.47 -12.98
C GLU A 120 -3.52 -8.39 -12.82
N LEU A 121 -3.88 -7.13 -13.02
CA LEU A 121 -2.94 -6.01 -12.89
C LEU A 121 -2.41 -5.84 -11.47
N VAL A 122 -3.22 -6.09 -10.44
CA VAL A 122 -2.79 -5.91 -9.03
C VAL A 122 -1.96 -7.07 -8.49
N LYS A 123 -1.93 -8.22 -9.15
CA LYS A 123 -1.17 -9.39 -8.69
C LYS A 123 0.30 -9.10 -8.38
N PRO A 124 1.06 -8.39 -9.25
CA PRO A 124 2.45 -8.08 -8.95
C PRO A 124 2.67 -7.25 -7.68
N TYR A 125 1.64 -6.55 -7.23
CA TYR A 125 1.67 -5.71 -6.03
C TYR A 125 1.20 -6.46 -4.79
N MET A 126 0.13 -7.25 -4.93
CA MET A 126 -0.61 -7.85 -3.82
C MET A 126 -0.36 -9.35 -3.63
N GLU A 127 0.31 -9.98 -4.55
CA GLU A 127 0.65 -11.41 -4.50
C GLU A 127 2.14 -11.63 -4.75
N ASP A 128 2.63 -12.79 -4.39
CA ASP A 128 4.03 -13.19 -4.64
C ASP A 128 4.25 -13.58 -6.10
#